data_6da0a074cefba2ada7c60375b46d7ccd
#
_entry.id   6da0a074cefba2ada7c60375b46d7ccd
#
_cell.length_a   1.000
_cell.length_b   1.000
_cell.length_c   1.000
_cell.angle_alpha   90.00
_cell.angle_beta   90.00
_cell.angle_gamma   90.00
#
_symmetry.space_group_name_H-M   'P 1'
#
loop_
_entity.id
_entity.type
_entity.pdbx_description
1 polymer ?
#
loop_
_entity_poly.entity_id
_entity_poly.type
_entity_poly.pdbx_seq_one_letter_code
_entity_poly.pdbx_strand_id
1 'polypeptide(L)'
;SWVLWQCVWFQRSSTETIHIATKPMTEQYVMGEMLDILIEQDTDLNVELTQGVGGGTSNIQPAMESGEFDLYPEYTGTAWNMVLKNEGLYTEDLFGELQKEYEEDYSMEWVGMYGFNNTYGLVVRREIAEQYDLKTYSDLAPVSDQLVFGAEYDFFEREDGYDALCETYGLNFARTMDLDIGLKYQALDQEQIDVMVVFTTDGQLSSSDVVVLEDDQQFYPSYLCGNVIRSEVLEEHPELNAVFDKLTGLITDSDMAAMNYAVESEGREPRDVAEEYLRSNGLLQ
;
A
#
# COMPACT_ATOMS: atom_id res chain seq x y z
N SER A 1 -56.38 40.17 -17.63
CA SER A 1 -55.24 39.83 -16.73
C SER A 1 -54.64 38.49 -17.15
N TRP A 2 -53.47 38.56 -17.77
CA TRP A 2 -52.70 37.39 -18.16
C TRP A 2 -51.72 37.08 -17.06
N VAL A 3 -51.90 35.93 -16.40
CA VAL A 3 -50.92 35.41 -15.42
C VAL A 3 -49.92 34.53 -16.17
N LEU A 4 -48.74 35.04 -16.33
CA LEU A 4 -47.56 34.29 -16.82
C LEU A 4 -47.10 33.34 -15.70
N TRP A 5 -47.30 32.04 -15.90
CA TRP A 5 -46.65 31.00 -15.14
C TRP A 5 -45.21 30.88 -15.61
N GLN A 6 -44.25 31.37 -14.81
CA GLN A 6 -42.86 31.05 -15.01
C GLN A 6 -42.61 29.64 -14.50
N CYS A 7 -42.44 28.67 -15.39
CA CYS A 7 -41.90 27.38 -15.08
C CYS A 7 -40.43 27.55 -14.72
N VAL A 8 -40.13 27.56 -13.43
CA VAL A 8 -38.77 27.43 -12.93
C VAL A 8 -38.36 25.97 -13.15
N TRP A 9 -37.61 25.72 -14.21
CA TRP A 9 -36.94 24.45 -14.39
C TRP A 9 -35.83 24.36 -13.34
N PHE A 10 -36.06 23.62 -12.28
CA PHE A 10 -34.97 23.11 -11.45
C PHE A 10 -34.16 22.16 -12.34
N GLN A 11 -33.08 22.64 -12.92
CA GLN A 11 -32.05 21.76 -13.42
C GLN A 11 -31.51 21.03 -12.19
N ARG A 12 -31.91 19.77 -12.01
CA ARG A 12 -31.16 18.83 -11.17
C ARG A 12 -29.78 18.81 -11.80
N SER A 13 -28.79 19.42 -11.15
CA SER A 13 -27.40 19.21 -11.49
C SER A 13 -27.19 17.69 -11.43
N SER A 14 -26.83 17.09 -12.56
CA SER A 14 -26.43 15.70 -12.60
C SER A 14 -25.26 15.57 -11.64
N THR A 15 -25.40 14.76 -10.59
CA THR A 15 -24.34 14.48 -9.62
C THR A 15 -23.18 13.87 -10.40
N GLU A 16 -22.01 14.48 -10.33
CA GLU A 16 -20.83 13.94 -11.03
C GLU A 16 -20.34 12.66 -10.36
N THR A 17 -19.80 11.78 -11.18
CA THR A 17 -19.27 10.49 -10.76
C THR A 17 -17.74 10.51 -10.78
N ILE A 18 -17.13 10.04 -9.70
CA ILE A 18 -15.69 9.80 -9.62
C ILE A 18 -15.45 8.32 -9.94
N HIS A 19 -14.67 8.07 -10.97
CA HIS A 19 -14.31 6.73 -11.43
C HIS A 19 -13.01 6.30 -10.74
N ILE A 20 -13.12 5.33 -9.83
CA ILE A 20 -11.98 4.82 -9.05
C ILE A 20 -11.61 3.44 -9.57
N ALA A 21 -10.32 3.21 -9.79
CA ALA A 21 -9.78 1.89 -10.11
C ALA A 21 -8.92 1.36 -8.97
N THR A 22 -8.83 0.05 -8.84
CA THR A 22 -7.87 -0.60 -7.94
C THR A 22 -7.14 -1.74 -8.65
N LYS A 23 -5.94 -2.03 -8.17
CA LYS A 23 -5.16 -3.19 -8.58
C LYS A 23 -5.76 -4.48 -7.98
N PRO A 24 -5.47 -5.66 -8.55
CA PRO A 24 -6.02 -6.93 -8.06
C PRO A 24 -5.28 -7.43 -6.81
N MET A 25 -5.43 -6.73 -5.70
CA MET A 25 -4.82 -7.05 -4.41
C MET A 25 -5.80 -6.71 -3.29
N THR A 26 -5.83 -7.51 -2.24
CA THR A 26 -6.75 -7.32 -1.12
C THR A 26 -6.69 -5.92 -0.53
N GLU A 27 -5.51 -5.41 -0.22
CA GLU A 27 -5.36 -4.06 0.36
C GLU A 27 -5.87 -2.96 -0.56
N GLN A 28 -5.77 -3.15 -1.87
CA GLN A 28 -6.34 -2.24 -2.86
C GLN A 28 -7.86 -2.24 -2.82
N TYR A 29 -8.47 -3.41 -2.66
CA TYR A 29 -9.93 -3.53 -2.52
C TYR A 29 -10.43 -2.81 -1.27
N VAL A 30 -9.73 -2.97 -0.16
CA VAL A 30 -10.05 -2.28 1.10
C VAL A 30 -9.91 -0.77 0.92
N MET A 31 -8.84 -0.29 0.31
CA MET A 31 -8.66 1.15 0.05
C MET A 31 -9.70 1.70 -0.91
N GLY A 32 -10.03 0.98 -1.97
CA GLY A 32 -11.09 1.36 -2.91
C GLY A 32 -12.43 1.55 -2.21
N GLU A 33 -12.79 0.64 -1.31
CA GLU A 33 -14.01 0.74 -0.51
C GLU A 33 -13.98 1.92 0.48
N MET A 34 -12.84 2.18 1.12
CA MET A 34 -12.69 3.35 1.99
C MET A 34 -12.92 4.66 1.24
N LEU A 35 -12.33 4.79 0.06
CA LEU A 35 -12.52 5.96 -0.79
C LEU A 35 -13.97 6.13 -1.20
N ASP A 36 -14.62 5.06 -1.64
CA ASP A 36 -16.04 5.06 -2.03
C ASP A 36 -16.91 5.54 -0.87
N ILE A 37 -16.76 4.91 0.30
CA ILE A 37 -17.55 5.22 1.49
C ILE A 37 -17.39 6.69 1.90
N LEU A 38 -16.16 7.18 1.99
CA LEU A 38 -15.90 8.54 2.46
C LEU A 38 -16.29 9.60 1.43
N ILE A 39 -16.07 9.36 0.15
CA ILE A 39 -16.47 10.32 -0.90
C ILE A 39 -18.00 10.45 -0.93
N GLU A 40 -18.73 9.35 -0.89
CA GLU A 40 -20.20 9.41 -0.91
C GLU A 40 -20.79 9.95 0.38
N GLN A 41 -20.13 9.71 1.53
CA GLN A 41 -20.60 10.28 2.82
C GLN A 41 -20.35 11.79 2.91
N ASP A 42 -19.17 12.24 2.52
CA ASP A 42 -18.69 13.60 2.81
C ASP A 42 -18.91 14.59 1.66
N THR A 43 -19.33 14.11 0.50
CA THR A 43 -19.56 14.95 -0.70
C THR A 43 -20.86 14.57 -1.39
N ASP A 44 -21.26 15.40 -2.36
CA ASP A 44 -22.43 15.11 -3.22
C ASP A 44 -22.06 14.27 -4.44
N LEU A 45 -20.81 13.78 -4.51
CA LEU A 45 -20.32 13.00 -5.64
C LEU A 45 -20.74 11.54 -5.53
N ASN A 46 -21.01 10.92 -6.68
CA ASN A 46 -21.15 9.48 -6.81
C ASN A 46 -19.80 8.84 -7.07
N VAL A 47 -19.65 7.57 -6.73
CA VAL A 47 -18.46 6.79 -7.03
C VAL A 47 -18.84 5.59 -7.89
N GLU A 48 -18.07 5.37 -8.93
CA GLU A 48 -18.04 4.12 -9.68
C GLU A 48 -16.70 3.45 -9.41
N LEU A 49 -16.74 2.34 -8.67
CA LEU A 49 -15.56 1.63 -8.21
C LEU A 49 -15.35 0.39 -9.07
N THR A 50 -14.21 0.36 -9.80
CA THR A 50 -13.77 -0.77 -10.60
C THR A 50 -12.64 -1.48 -9.88
N GLN A 51 -12.97 -2.57 -9.21
CA GLN A 51 -12.03 -3.34 -8.42
C GLN A 51 -11.26 -4.35 -9.26
N GLY A 52 -9.96 -4.46 -8.99
CA GLY A 52 -9.14 -5.55 -9.52
C GLY A 52 -8.83 -5.45 -11.00
N VAL A 53 -8.40 -4.28 -11.47
CA VAL A 53 -8.00 -4.09 -12.86
C VAL A 53 -6.76 -4.94 -13.17
N GLY A 54 -6.91 -5.94 -14.03
CA GLY A 54 -5.83 -6.84 -14.42
C GLY A 54 -4.64 -6.08 -15.02
N GLY A 55 -3.43 -6.53 -14.70
CA GLY A 55 -2.20 -5.84 -15.08
C GLY A 55 -1.82 -4.63 -14.22
N GLY A 56 -2.69 -4.22 -13.30
CA GLY A 56 -2.40 -3.15 -12.35
C GLY A 56 -2.00 -1.83 -13.04
N THR A 57 -0.87 -1.27 -12.64
CA THR A 57 -0.35 0.01 -13.18
C THR A 57 -0.32 0.04 -14.70
N SER A 58 0.10 -1.05 -15.34
CA SER A 58 0.23 -1.11 -16.81
C SER A 58 -1.08 -0.83 -17.55
N ASN A 59 -2.21 -1.18 -16.97
CA ASN A 59 -3.53 -0.96 -17.55
C ASN A 59 -4.28 0.23 -16.92
N ILE A 60 -4.05 0.53 -15.65
CA ILE A 60 -4.70 1.67 -14.98
C ILE A 60 -4.11 3.00 -15.46
N GLN A 61 -2.80 3.11 -15.59
CA GLN A 61 -2.16 4.37 -15.99
C GLN A 61 -2.66 4.89 -17.35
N PRO A 62 -2.72 4.08 -18.43
CA PRO A 62 -3.30 4.56 -19.70
C PRO A 62 -4.76 4.99 -19.57
N ALA A 63 -5.55 4.31 -18.75
CA ALA A 63 -6.96 4.65 -18.51
C ALA A 63 -7.13 5.94 -17.70
N MET A 64 -6.19 6.24 -16.82
CA MET A 64 -6.10 7.54 -16.15
C MET A 64 -5.77 8.65 -17.15
N GLU A 65 -4.81 8.42 -18.03
CA GLU A 65 -4.41 9.38 -19.04
C GLU A 65 -5.55 9.68 -20.04
N SER A 66 -6.35 8.68 -20.37
CA SER A 66 -7.52 8.85 -21.27
C SER A 66 -8.75 9.45 -20.57
N GLY A 67 -8.75 9.54 -19.24
CA GLY A 67 -9.89 10.01 -18.45
C GLY A 67 -10.96 8.95 -18.17
N GLU A 68 -10.70 7.68 -18.48
CA GLU A 68 -11.59 6.57 -18.12
C GLU A 68 -11.68 6.39 -16.60
N PHE A 69 -10.52 6.51 -15.92
CA PHE A 69 -10.44 6.55 -14.47
C PHE A 69 -9.96 7.91 -13.99
N ASP A 70 -10.40 8.32 -12.82
CA ASP A 70 -10.10 9.63 -12.20
C ASP A 70 -9.12 9.52 -11.04
N LEU A 71 -9.13 8.40 -10.34
CA LEU A 71 -8.45 8.21 -9.06
C LEU A 71 -8.09 6.74 -8.87
N TYR A 72 -6.90 6.46 -8.38
CA TYR A 72 -6.55 5.11 -7.91
C TYR A 72 -5.46 5.15 -6.84
N PRO A 73 -5.44 4.15 -5.92
CA PRO A 73 -4.33 3.95 -5.01
C PRO A 73 -3.11 3.42 -5.76
N GLU A 74 -1.98 4.11 -5.62
CA GLU A 74 -0.71 3.71 -6.24
C GLU A 74 0.40 3.69 -5.20
N TYR A 75 1.49 3.03 -5.53
CA TYR A 75 2.67 2.90 -4.70
C TYR A 75 3.81 3.74 -5.27
N THR A 76 4.48 4.49 -4.41
CA THR A 76 5.51 5.47 -4.82
C THR A 76 6.65 4.83 -5.63
N GLY A 77 7.18 3.71 -5.16
CA GLY A 77 8.27 3.02 -5.88
C GLY A 77 7.86 2.51 -7.26
N THR A 78 6.62 2.02 -7.39
CA THR A 78 6.05 1.58 -8.67
C THR A 78 5.90 2.76 -9.62
N ALA A 79 5.39 3.87 -9.13
CA ALA A 79 5.24 5.09 -9.91
C ALA A 79 6.58 5.61 -10.42
N TRP A 80 7.58 5.63 -9.55
CA TRP A 80 8.93 6.12 -9.91
C TRP A 80 9.57 5.31 -11.02
N ASN A 81 9.56 3.98 -10.89
CA ASN A 81 10.25 3.10 -11.84
C ASN A 81 9.41 2.74 -13.07
N MET A 82 8.10 2.44 -12.89
CA MET A 82 7.26 1.95 -13.98
C MET A 82 6.57 3.05 -14.77
N VAL A 83 6.05 4.08 -14.09
CA VAL A 83 5.32 5.16 -14.77
C VAL A 83 6.27 6.22 -15.28
N LEU A 84 7.11 6.76 -14.41
CA LEU A 84 8.09 7.79 -14.76
C LEU A 84 9.33 7.23 -15.45
N LYS A 85 9.55 5.93 -15.36
CA LYS A 85 10.71 5.23 -15.95
C LYS A 85 12.05 5.77 -15.47
N ASN A 86 12.09 6.26 -14.25
CA ASN A 86 13.31 6.64 -13.59
C ASN A 86 14.09 5.39 -13.16
N GLU A 87 15.39 5.43 -13.28
CA GLU A 87 16.27 4.37 -12.84
C GLU A 87 16.63 4.51 -11.36
N GLY A 88 17.05 3.42 -10.75
CA GLY A 88 17.55 3.39 -9.38
C GLY A 88 16.46 3.19 -8.33
N LEU A 89 16.93 3.13 -7.09
CA LEU A 89 16.11 2.88 -5.92
C LEU A 89 15.28 4.12 -5.57
N TYR A 90 13.96 3.94 -5.43
CA TYR A 90 13.11 5.00 -4.91
C TYR A 90 13.22 5.07 -3.38
N THR A 91 13.49 6.26 -2.88
CA THR A 91 13.46 6.59 -1.45
C THR A 91 12.57 7.82 -1.22
N GLU A 92 12.08 8.02 0.00
CA GLU A 92 11.06 9.06 0.29
C GLU A 92 11.57 10.50 0.12
N ASP A 93 12.87 10.72 0.13
CA ASP A 93 13.45 12.04 -0.20
C ASP A 93 13.20 12.46 -1.65
N LEU A 94 12.83 11.51 -2.53
CA LEU A 94 12.47 11.76 -3.92
C LEU A 94 10.98 12.10 -4.11
N PHE A 95 10.17 12.09 -3.06
CA PHE A 95 8.71 12.27 -3.18
C PHE A 95 8.33 13.61 -3.82
N GLY A 96 9.01 14.70 -3.47
CA GLY A 96 8.78 16.00 -4.09
C GLY A 96 9.01 16.00 -5.60
N GLU A 97 10.05 15.31 -6.05
CA GLU A 97 10.33 15.14 -7.49
C GLU A 97 9.29 14.24 -8.17
N LEU A 98 8.86 13.17 -7.50
CA LEU A 98 7.78 12.31 -7.97
C LEU A 98 6.50 13.12 -8.23
N GLN A 99 6.08 13.93 -7.28
CA GLN A 99 4.90 14.79 -7.40
C GLN A 99 5.01 15.74 -8.59
N LYS A 100 6.16 16.38 -8.73
CA LYS A 100 6.44 17.35 -9.79
C LYS A 100 6.39 16.69 -11.17
N GLU A 101 7.03 15.54 -11.34
CA GLU A 101 7.04 14.83 -12.63
C GLU A 101 5.64 14.34 -13.01
N TYR A 102 4.82 13.89 -12.05
CA TYR A 102 3.43 13.53 -12.31
C TYR A 102 2.57 14.71 -12.77
N GLU A 103 2.76 15.87 -12.16
CA GLU A 103 2.03 17.09 -12.57
C GLU A 103 2.45 17.53 -13.98
N GLU A 104 3.75 17.59 -14.24
CA GLU A 104 4.30 18.07 -15.50
C GLU A 104 4.04 17.11 -16.67
N ASP A 105 4.22 15.81 -16.45
CA ASP A 105 4.20 14.82 -17.53
C ASP A 105 2.80 14.23 -17.78
N TYR A 106 1.97 14.16 -16.73
CA TYR A 106 0.68 13.45 -16.81
C TYR A 106 -0.53 14.27 -16.37
N SER A 107 -0.35 15.47 -15.84
CA SER A 107 -1.43 16.27 -15.22
C SER A 107 -2.18 15.47 -14.16
N MET A 108 -1.42 14.81 -13.30
CA MET A 108 -1.91 14.02 -12.17
C MET A 108 -1.22 14.47 -10.88
N GLU A 109 -1.91 14.31 -9.77
CA GLU A 109 -1.42 14.71 -8.45
C GLU A 109 -1.39 13.52 -7.51
N TRP A 110 -0.34 13.46 -6.69
CA TRP A 110 -0.23 12.58 -5.54
C TRP A 110 -0.76 13.32 -4.31
N VAL A 111 -1.87 12.86 -3.76
CA VAL A 111 -2.56 13.52 -2.65
C VAL A 111 -3.06 12.50 -1.63
N GLY A 112 -2.76 12.73 -0.36
CA GLY A 112 -3.28 11.89 0.70
C GLY A 112 -2.58 10.54 0.82
N MET A 113 -1.33 10.58 1.22
CA MET A 113 -0.56 9.36 1.52
C MET A 113 -1.15 8.67 2.75
N TYR A 114 -1.51 7.40 2.61
CA TYR A 114 -2.28 6.68 3.66
C TYR A 114 -1.47 6.37 4.91
N GLY A 115 -0.18 6.07 4.75
CA GLY A 115 0.73 5.77 5.86
C GLY A 115 1.40 4.42 5.76
N PHE A 116 0.78 3.41 5.15
CA PHE A 116 1.42 2.09 5.00
C PHE A 116 2.35 2.05 3.80
N ASN A 117 3.40 1.25 3.98
CA ASN A 117 4.46 1.02 3.00
C ASN A 117 4.52 -0.48 2.70
N ASN A 118 3.96 -0.89 1.57
CA ASN A 118 3.98 -2.30 1.16
C ASN A 118 5.28 -2.63 0.44
N THR A 119 6.31 -2.89 1.21
CA THR A 119 7.65 -3.24 0.71
C THR A 119 8.09 -4.59 1.26
N TYR A 120 9.27 -5.03 0.86
CA TYR A 120 9.92 -6.17 1.50
C TYR A 120 10.38 -5.78 2.91
N GLY A 121 10.41 -6.76 3.80
CA GLY A 121 10.89 -6.58 5.15
C GLY A 121 11.53 -7.84 5.69
N LEU A 122 12.27 -7.71 6.78
CA LEU A 122 12.76 -8.84 7.55
C LEU A 122 12.00 -8.93 8.86
N VAL A 123 11.58 -10.14 9.19
CA VAL A 123 11.01 -10.44 10.49
C VAL A 123 11.84 -11.49 11.20
N VAL A 124 11.86 -11.41 12.53
CA VAL A 124 12.48 -12.40 13.39
C VAL A 124 11.43 -12.91 14.38
N ARG A 125 11.58 -14.16 14.84
CA ARG A 125 10.77 -14.65 15.95
C ARG A 125 10.95 -13.73 17.16
N ARG A 126 9.85 -13.42 17.85
CA ARG A 126 9.90 -12.51 19.02
C ARG A 126 10.92 -12.94 20.07
N GLU A 127 11.00 -14.23 20.35
CA GLU A 127 11.97 -14.79 21.26
C GLU A 127 13.42 -14.44 20.89
N ILE A 128 13.74 -14.54 19.59
CA ILE A 128 15.06 -14.18 19.06
C ILE A 128 15.31 -12.68 19.15
N ALA A 129 14.31 -11.86 18.81
CA ALA A 129 14.41 -10.40 18.94
C ALA A 129 14.70 -9.97 20.38
N GLU A 130 14.02 -10.58 21.34
CA GLU A 130 14.23 -10.29 22.77
C GLU A 130 15.57 -10.79 23.26
N GLN A 131 15.99 -12.00 22.87
CA GLN A 131 17.24 -12.61 23.28
C GLN A 131 18.46 -11.76 22.88
N TYR A 132 18.44 -11.19 21.68
CA TYR A 132 19.57 -10.43 21.12
C TYR A 132 19.30 -8.93 21.01
N ASP A 133 18.17 -8.43 21.54
CA ASP A 133 17.76 -7.03 21.46
C ASP A 133 17.77 -6.49 20.00
N LEU A 134 17.10 -7.22 19.10
CA LEU A 134 17.07 -6.91 17.68
C LEU A 134 15.94 -5.95 17.36
N LYS A 135 16.28 -4.81 16.72
CA LYS A 135 15.33 -3.77 16.27
C LYS A 135 15.52 -3.40 14.82
N THR A 136 16.76 -3.47 14.33
CA THR A 136 17.14 -3.08 12.97
C THR A 136 17.81 -4.24 12.25
N TYR A 137 17.93 -4.12 10.91
CA TYR A 137 18.72 -5.10 10.14
C TYR A 137 20.19 -5.10 10.57
N SER A 138 20.73 -3.92 10.88
CA SER A 138 22.12 -3.83 11.36
C SER A 138 22.36 -4.59 12.64
N ASP A 139 21.35 -4.71 13.50
CA ASP A 139 21.44 -5.47 14.75
C ASP A 139 21.68 -6.97 14.52
N LEU A 140 21.33 -7.48 13.33
CA LEU A 140 21.54 -8.89 12.98
C LEU A 140 23.02 -9.25 12.78
N ALA A 141 23.85 -8.30 12.35
CA ALA A 141 25.22 -8.59 11.95
C ALA A 141 26.04 -9.34 13.01
N PRO A 142 26.08 -8.94 14.30
CA PRO A 142 26.88 -9.65 15.30
C PRO A 142 26.39 -11.06 15.63
N VAL A 143 25.12 -11.38 15.32
CA VAL A 143 24.49 -12.65 15.76
C VAL A 143 24.01 -13.51 14.59
N SER A 144 24.14 -13.05 13.37
CA SER A 144 23.63 -13.76 12.17
C SER A 144 24.23 -15.16 12.01
N ASP A 145 25.48 -15.38 12.43
CA ASP A 145 26.12 -16.68 12.38
C ASP A 145 25.50 -17.74 13.31
N GLN A 146 24.58 -17.35 14.16
CA GLN A 146 23.81 -18.22 15.05
C GLN A 146 22.35 -18.41 14.58
N LEU A 147 21.95 -17.73 13.49
CA LEU A 147 20.57 -17.69 13.04
C LEU A 147 20.38 -18.38 11.71
N VAL A 148 19.19 -18.96 11.52
CA VAL A 148 18.76 -19.59 10.26
C VAL A 148 17.86 -18.64 9.50
N PHE A 149 18.18 -18.38 8.23
CA PHE A 149 17.44 -17.48 7.36
C PHE A 149 16.57 -18.27 6.39
N GLY A 150 15.32 -17.86 6.22
CA GLY A 150 14.38 -18.44 5.27
C GLY A 150 13.84 -17.43 4.26
N ALA A 151 13.69 -17.85 3.03
CA ALA A 151 13.08 -17.08 1.96
C ALA A 151 12.62 -17.99 0.82
N GLU A 152 11.86 -17.45 -0.12
CA GLU A 152 11.55 -18.12 -1.36
C GLU A 152 12.81 -18.23 -2.24
N TYR A 153 12.81 -19.24 -3.12
CA TYR A 153 13.94 -19.53 -4.01
C TYR A 153 14.41 -18.31 -4.81
N ASP A 154 13.46 -17.54 -5.37
CA ASP A 154 13.76 -16.37 -6.17
C ASP A 154 14.59 -15.31 -5.42
N PHE A 155 14.39 -15.17 -4.11
CA PHE A 155 15.14 -14.22 -3.32
C PHE A 155 16.64 -14.56 -3.28
N PHE A 156 16.99 -15.84 -3.27
CA PHE A 156 18.39 -16.28 -3.30
C PHE A 156 19.04 -16.08 -4.67
N GLU A 157 18.25 -16.05 -5.74
CA GLU A 157 18.75 -15.93 -7.11
C GLU A 157 18.82 -14.49 -7.64
N ARG A 158 18.12 -13.56 -7.01
CA ARG A 158 18.06 -12.17 -7.47
C ARG A 158 19.34 -11.42 -7.15
N GLU A 159 19.77 -10.53 -8.08
CA GLU A 159 20.88 -9.59 -7.86
C GLU A 159 20.61 -8.64 -6.69
N ASP A 160 19.37 -8.25 -6.48
CA ASP A 160 18.90 -7.41 -5.37
C ASP A 160 18.33 -8.22 -4.20
N GLY A 161 18.68 -9.48 -4.10
CA GLY A 161 18.17 -10.42 -3.11
C GLY A 161 19.14 -10.68 -1.97
N TYR A 162 19.27 -11.97 -1.63
CA TYR A 162 19.99 -12.44 -0.44
C TYR A 162 21.46 -11.99 -0.37
N ASP A 163 22.23 -12.20 -1.44
CA ASP A 163 23.65 -11.84 -1.43
C ASP A 163 23.87 -10.34 -1.26
N ALA A 164 23.06 -9.52 -1.94
CA ALA A 164 23.12 -8.07 -1.82
C ALA A 164 22.72 -7.59 -0.43
N LEU A 165 21.68 -8.19 0.17
CA LEU A 165 21.26 -7.90 1.53
C LEU A 165 22.37 -8.20 2.53
N CYS A 166 22.97 -9.38 2.43
CA CYS A 166 24.06 -9.82 3.32
C CYS A 166 25.30 -8.93 3.16
N GLU A 167 25.65 -8.55 1.95
CA GLU A 167 26.78 -7.64 1.69
C GLU A 167 26.52 -6.27 2.31
N THR A 168 25.32 -5.72 2.12
CA THR A 168 24.98 -4.39 2.63
C THR A 168 25.04 -4.30 4.14
N TYR A 169 24.54 -5.32 4.83
CA TYR A 169 24.43 -5.32 6.30
C TYR A 169 25.50 -6.13 7.03
N GLY A 170 26.41 -6.78 6.29
CA GLY A 170 27.44 -7.62 6.91
C GLY A 170 26.88 -8.87 7.57
N LEU A 171 25.90 -9.52 6.94
CA LEU A 171 25.24 -10.71 7.49
C LEU A 171 25.93 -11.99 7.01
N ASN A 172 26.03 -12.96 7.92
CA ASN A 172 26.59 -14.28 7.62
C ASN A 172 25.79 -15.33 8.38
N PHE A 173 24.63 -15.69 7.84
CA PHE A 173 23.71 -16.63 8.52
C PHE A 173 24.33 -18.02 8.63
N ALA A 174 24.00 -18.74 9.72
CA ALA A 174 24.46 -20.09 9.98
C ALA A 174 24.08 -21.05 8.87
N ARG A 175 22.85 -20.92 8.35
CA ARG A 175 22.36 -21.61 7.17
C ARG A 175 21.13 -20.90 6.64
N THR A 176 20.74 -21.30 5.43
CA THR A 176 19.54 -20.81 4.76
C THR A 176 18.58 -21.94 4.44
N MET A 177 17.29 -21.62 4.38
CA MET A 177 16.25 -22.52 3.90
C MET A 177 15.46 -21.85 2.79
N ASP A 178 15.28 -22.59 1.72
CA ASP A 178 14.45 -22.24 0.58
C ASP A 178 13.04 -22.80 0.84
N LEU A 179 12.04 -21.94 0.92
CA LEU A 179 10.69 -22.28 1.31
C LEU A 179 9.65 -21.56 0.43
N ASP A 180 8.60 -22.28 0.04
CA ASP A 180 7.45 -21.65 -0.59
C ASP A 180 6.76 -20.67 0.36
N ILE A 181 6.11 -19.64 -0.21
CA ILE A 181 5.37 -18.60 0.54
C ILE A 181 4.45 -19.21 1.59
N GLY A 182 3.69 -20.25 1.23
CA GLY A 182 2.73 -20.91 2.13
C GLY A 182 3.37 -21.67 3.29
N LEU A 183 4.65 -22.02 3.19
CA LEU A 183 5.36 -22.80 4.21
C LEU A 183 6.25 -21.97 5.11
N LYS A 184 6.56 -20.76 4.71
CA LYS A 184 7.52 -19.88 5.35
C LYS A 184 7.11 -19.52 6.79
N TYR A 185 5.87 -19.10 6.96
CA TYR A 185 5.32 -18.76 8.29
C TYR A 185 5.25 -19.98 9.21
N GLN A 186 4.88 -21.13 8.67
CA GLN A 186 4.88 -22.39 9.44
C GLN A 186 6.28 -22.77 9.90
N ALA A 187 7.28 -22.64 9.03
CA ALA A 187 8.68 -22.94 9.38
C ALA A 187 9.18 -22.00 10.50
N LEU A 188 8.78 -20.74 10.48
CA LEU A 188 9.09 -19.79 11.54
C LEU A 188 8.44 -20.19 12.88
N ASP A 189 7.14 -20.51 12.85
CA ASP A 189 6.39 -20.94 14.03
C ASP A 189 6.95 -22.23 14.65
N GLN A 190 7.45 -23.14 13.82
CA GLN A 190 8.07 -24.40 14.24
C GLN A 190 9.56 -24.25 14.61
N GLU A 191 10.07 -23.03 14.64
CA GLU A 191 11.46 -22.73 14.99
C GLU A 191 12.50 -23.36 14.05
N GLN A 192 12.10 -23.66 12.81
CA GLN A 192 13.01 -24.17 11.79
C GLN A 192 13.86 -23.05 11.16
N ILE A 193 13.33 -21.84 11.15
CA ILE A 193 14.02 -20.60 10.75
C ILE A 193 13.83 -19.55 11.83
N ASP A 194 14.74 -18.58 11.89
CA ASP A 194 14.74 -17.51 12.87
C ASP A 194 14.40 -16.14 12.24
N VAL A 195 14.84 -15.95 11.00
CA VAL A 195 14.68 -14.72 10.22
C VAL A 195 14.11 -15.07 8.87
N MET A 196 13.16 -14.27 8.37
CA MET A 196 12.65 -14.45 7.00
C MET A 196 12.27 -13.14 6.34
N VAL A 197 12.25 -13.17 5.01
CA VAL A 197 11.73 -12.07 4.18
C VAL A 197 10.21 -12.17 4.11
N VAL A 198 9.56 -11.01 4.24
CA VAL A 198 8.10 -10.86 4.12
C VAL A 198 7.77 -9.63 3.30
N PHE A 199 6.49 -9.47 2.93
CA PHE A 199 5.93 -8.17 2.61
C PHE A 199 5.40 -7.54 3.90
N THR A 200 5.67 -6.25 4.11
CA THR A 200 5.38 -5.56 5.38
C THR A 200 3.89 -5.41 5.69
N THR A 201 3.02 -5.61 4.72
CA THR A 201 1.56 -5.62 4.89
C THR A 201 0.94 -7.01 4.76
N ASP A 202 1.74 -8.06 4.78
CA ASP A 202 1.28 -9.45 4.71
C ASP A 202 0.26 -9.75 5.80
N GLY A 203 -0.91 -10.30 5.42
CA GLY A 203 -1.97 -10.64 6.38
C GLY A 203 -1.51 -11.61 7.44
N GLN A 204 -0.68 -12.59 7.09
CA GLN A 204 -0.17 -13.60 8.03
C GLN A 204 0.68 -13.00 9.16
N LEU A 205 1.24 -11.80 8.99
CA LEU A 205 1.96 -11.10 10.07
C LEU A 205 1.07 -10.84 11.29
N SER A 206 -0.22 -10.60 11.09
CA SER A 206 -1.17 -10.35 12.18
C SER A 206 -1.40 -11.55 13.08
N SER A 207 -1.18 -12.76 12.58
CA SER A 207 -1.35 -14.00 13.33
C SER A 207 -0.03 -14.62 13.78
N SER A 208 1.10 -13.97 13.51
CA SER A 208 2.44 -14.49 13.80
C SER A 208 3.09 -13.75 14.97
N ASP A 209 3.82 -14.47 15.80
CA ASP A 209 4.56 -13.88 16.92
C ASP A 209 5.97 -13.47 16.50
N VAL A 210 6.03 -12.36 15.79
CA VAL A 210 7.25 -11.85 15.15
C VAL A 210 7.47 -10.38 15.45
N VAL A 211 8.70 -9.95 15.26
CA VAL A 211 9.11 -8.55 15.25
C VAL A 211 9.56 -8.20 13.85
N VAL A 212 8.97 -7.15 13.28
CA VAL A 212 9.40 -6.57 12.00
C VAL A 212 10.57 -5.64 12.28
N LEU A 213 11.74 -5.94 11.69
CA LEU A 213 12.93 -5.13 11.86
C LEU A 213 12.90 -3.91 10.96
N GLU A 214 13.58 -2.85 11.40
CA GLU A 214 13.76 -1.63 10.60
C GLU A 214 14.91 -1.80 9.60
N ASP A 215 14.66 -1.45 8.34
CA ASP A 215 15.67 -1.39 7.26
C ASP A 215 16.46 -0.08 7.38
N ASP A 216 17.37 -0.02 8.34
CA ASP A 216 18.06 1.21 8.76
C ASP A 216 19.03 1.78 7.73
N GLN A 217 19.48 0.98 6.77
CA GLN A 217 20.31 1.43 5.65
C GLN A 217 19.54 1.56 4.34
N GLN A 218 18.21 1.45 4.39
CA GLN A 218 17.33 1.61 3.22
C GLN A 218 17.74 0.72 2.04
N PHE A 219 17.91 -0.57 2.31
CA PHE A 219 18.24 -1.55 1.28
C PHE A 219 17.08 -1.76 0.30
N TYR A 220 15.85 -1.81 0.81
CA TYR A 220 14.67 -1.97 -0.02
C TYR A 220 14.10 -0.63 -0.46
N PRO A 221 13.51 -0.56 -1.68
CA PRO A 221 12.80 0.62 -2.12
C PRO A 221 11.56 0.86 -1.25
N SER A 222 11.10 2.11 -1.21
CA SER A 222 9.84 2.48 -0.55
C SER A 222 8.67 2.34 -1.52
N TYR A 223 7.55 1.78 -1.01
CA TYR A 223 6.29 1.64 -1.72
C TYR A 223 5.14 2.15 -0.84
N LEU A 224 5.22 3.43 -0.45
CA LEU A 224 4.12 4.08 0.25
C LEU A 224 2.91 4.20 -0.67
N CYS A 225 1.74 3.88 -0.14
CA CYS A 225 0.49 3.94 -0.89
C CYS A 225 -0.21 5.28 -0.69
N GLY A 226 -0.69 5.84 -1.79
CA GLY A 226 -1.42 7.10 -1.76
C GLY A 226 -2.32 7.27 -2.97
N ASN A 227 -3.08 8.36 -2.98
CA ASN A 227 -3.98 8.67 -4.06
C ASN A 227 -3.25 9.31 -5.23
N VAL A 228 -3.43 8.75 -6.42
CA VAL A 228 -3.13 9.43 -7.68
C VAL A 228 -4.46 9.85 -8.30
N ILE A 229 -4.62 11.13 -8.53
CA ILE A 229 -5.85 11.73 -9.06
C ILE A 229 -5.52 12.64 -10.25
N ARG A 230 -6.38 12.67 -11.26
CA ARG A 230 -6.23 13.63 -12.35
C ARG A 230 -6.37 15.06 -11.79
N SER A 231 -5.45 15.94 -12.18
CA SER A 231 -5.43 17.34 -11.70
C SER A 231 -6.75 18.06 -11.98
N GLU A 232 -7.32 17.84 -13.17
CA GLU A 232 -8.61 18.42 -13.58
C GLU A 232 -9.75 18.03 -12.62
N VAL A 233 -9.78 16.78 -12.19
CA VAL A 233 -10.80 16.28 -11.26
C VAL A 233 -10.68 16.95 -9.89
N LEU A 234 -9.47 17.08 -9.37
CA LEU A 234 -9.23 17.74 -8.09
C LEU A 234 -9.53 19.23 -8.12
N GLU A 235 -9.25 19.89 -9.24
CA GLU A 235 -9.60 21.30 -9.46
C GLU A 235 -11.11 21.53 -9.52
N GLU A 236 -11.84 20.63 -10.20
CA GLU A 236 -13.31 20.70 -10.29
C GLU A 236 -14.00 20.32 -8.96
N HIS A 237 -13.35 19.45 -8.16
CA HIS A 237 -13.90 18.91 -6.93
C HIS A 237 -12.90 19.06 -5.75
N PRO A 238 -12.61 20.31 -5.34
CA PRO A 238 -11.66 20.56 -4.24
C PRO A 238 -12.12 19.99 -2.89
N GLU A 239 -13.39 19.67 -2.73
CA GLU A 239 -13.96 18.98 -1.57
C GLU A 239 -13.33 17.59 -1.33
N LEU A 240 -12.72 16.98 -2.36
CA LEU A 240 -12.01 15.71 -2.22
C LEU A 240 -10.77 15.82 -1.34
N ASN A 241 -10.17 17.02 -1.25
CA ASN A 241 -9.00 17.22 -0.37
C ASN A 241 -9.33 16.89 1.09
N ALA A 242 -10.50 17.30 1.60
CA ALA A 242 -10.90 17.01 2.97
C ALA A 242 -11.11 15.50 3.20
N VAL A 243 -11.60 14.78 2.19
CA VAL A 243 -11.72 13.32 2.23
C VAL A 243 -10.35 12.66 2.34
N PHE A 244 -9.42 13.06 1.49
CA PHE A 244 -8.06 12.50 1.49
C PHE A 244 -7.31 12.83 2.78
N ASP A 245 -7.53 14.01 3.35
CA ASP A 245 -6.93 14.40 4.63
C ASP A 245 -7.31 13.47 5.77
N LYS A 246 -8.53 12.94 5.76
CA LYS A 246 -8.99 11.96 6.76
C LYS A 246 -8.18 10.68 6.77
N LEU A 247 -7.68 10.26 5.61
CA LEU A 247 -6.90 9.03 5.44
C LEU A 247 -5.40 9.27 5.53
N THR A 248 -4.95 10.53 5.46
CA THR A 248 -3.51 10.86 5.41
C THR A 248 -2.81 10.47 6.70
N GLY A 249 -1.79 9.60 6.57
CA GLY A 249 -0.98 9.15 7.70
C GLY A 249 -1.71 8.27 8.71
N LEU A 250 -2.92 7.82 8.41
CA LEU A 250 -3.77 7.08 9.36
C LEU A 250 -3.42 5.61 9.46
N ILE A 251 -3.16 4.97 8.31
CA ILE A 251 -3.10 3.50 8.21
C ILE A 251 -1.66 3.04 8.34
N THR A 252 -1.35 2.34 9.42
CA THR A 252 -0.01 1.74 9.61
C THR A 252 0.13 0.45 8.80
N ASP A 253 1.37 -0.03 8.63
CA ASP A 253 1.62 -1.36 8.04
C ASP A 253 0.88 -2.45 8.79
N SER A 254 0.90 -2.39 10.12
CA SER A 254 0.21 -3.34 10.99
C SER A 254 -1.32 -3.28 10.83
N ASP A 255 -1.89 -2.09 10.69
CA ASP A 255 -3.32 -1.92 10.42
C ASP A 255 -3.70 -2.59 9.10
N MET A 256 -2.91 -2.35 8.05
CA MET A 256 -3.19 -2.96 6.75
C MET A 256 -3.00 -4.47 6.76
N ALA A 257 -1.97 -4.97 7.43
CA ALA A 257 -1.79 -6.41 7.62
C ALA A 257 -3.01 -7.05 8.32
N ALA A 258 -3.54 -6.39 9.34
CA ALA A 258 -4.74 -6.87 10.05
C ALA A 258 -5.99 -6.88 9.13
N MET A 259 -6.14 -5.86 8.30
CA MET A 259 -7.26 -5.80 7.34
C MET A 259 -7.11 -6.86 6.23
N ASN A 260 -5.92 -7.06 5.71
CA ASN A 260 -5.63 -8.13 4.74
C ASN A 260 -5.93 -9.52 5.34
N TYR A 261 -5.56 -9.75 6.59
CA TYR A 261 -5.87 -10.99 7.30
C TYR A 261 -7.37 -11.22 7.44
N ALA A 262 -8.12 -10.18 7.80
CA ALA A 262 -9.57 -10.27 7.96
C ALA A 262 -10.26 -10.69 6.65
N VAL A 263 -9.80 -10.18 5.52
CA VAL A 263 -10.34 -10.55 4.19
C VAL A 263 -9.85 -11.94 3.76
N GLU A 264 -8.54 -12.15 3.76
CA GLU A 264 -7.92 -13.35 3.16
C GLU A 264 -8.09 -14.60 4.02
N SER A 265 -7.97 -14.47 5.33
CA SER A 265 -7.97 -15.60 6.27
C SER A 265 -9.30 -15.78 6.99
N GLU A 266 -10.02 -14.70 7.29
CA GLU A 266 -11.31 -14.76 7.96
C GLU A 266 -12.50 -14.70 6.99
N GLY A 267 -12.25 -14.51 5.70
CA GLY A 267 -13.28 -14.51 4.65
C GLY A 267 -14.24 -13.32 4.69
N ARG A 268 -13.85 -12.21 5.33
CA ARG A 268 -14.68 -11.01 5.41
C ARG A 268 -14.66 -10.24 4.10
N GLU A 269 -15.74 -9.55 3.80
CA GLU A 269 -15.83 -8.70 2.62
C GLU A 269 -14.96 -7.44 2.79
N PRO A 270 -14.21 -7.00 1.76
CA PRO A 270 -13.40 -5.78 1.83
C PRO A 270 -14.17 -4.55 2.30
N ARG A 271 -15.42 -4.38 1.86
CA ARG A 271 -16.25 -3.24 2.28
C ARG A 271 -16.55 -3.27 3.77
N ASP A 272 -16.87 -4.41 4.33
CA ASP A 272 -17.16 -4.55 5.77
C ASP A 272 -15.92 -4.26 6.61
N VAL A 273 -14.76 -4.73 6.16
CA VAL A 273 -13.47 -4.45 6.81
C VAL A 273 -13.14 -2.95 6.75
N ALA A 274 -13.36 -2.32 5.60
CA ALA A 274 -13.18 -0.88 5.41
C ALA A 274 -14.09 -0.07 6.34
N GLU A 275 -15.38 -0.41 6.40
CA GLU A 275 -16.35 0.27 7.28
C GLU A 275 -15.97 0.16 8.75
N GLU A 276 -15.60 -1.02 9.20
CA GLU A 276 -15.18 -1.25 10.59
C GLU A 276 -13.95 -0.41 10.94
N TYR A 277 -12.95 -0.38 10.08
CA TYR A 277 -11.76 0.44 10.29
C TYR A 277 -12.08 1.93 10.37
N LEU A 278 -12.86 2.44 9.42
CA LEU A 278 -13.28 3.84 9.40
C LEU A 278 -14.10 4.19 10.65
N ARG A 279 -14.99 3.30 11.07
CA ARG A 279 -15.81 3.49 12.27
C ARG A 279 -14.96 3.52 13.54
N SER A 280 -14.01 2.60 13.66
CA SER A 280 -13.09 2.53 14.81
C SER A 280 -12.21 3.77 14.93
N ASN A 281 -11.96 4.47 13.84
CA ASN A 281 -11.20 5.72 13.81
C ASN A 281 -12.07 6.98 13.84
N GLY A 282 -13.38 6.83 14.06
CA GLY A 282 -14.30 7.95 14.19
C GLY A 282 -14.60 8.69 12.89
N LEU A 283 -14.41 8.05 11.73
CA LEU A 283 -14.56 8.68 10.41
C LEU A 283 -15.94 8.43 9.78
N LEU A 284 -16.75 7.53 10.32
CA LEU A 284 -18.13 7.30 9.89
C LEU A 284 -19.12 8.02 10.80
N GLN A 285 -20.13 8.56 10.14
CA GLN A 285 -21.27 9.20 10.82
C GLN A 285 -22.34 8.16 11.21
#